data_587cf94aac9ddfc69325fe7aaa374f84
#
_entry.id   587cf94aac9ddfc69325fe7aaa374f84
#
_cell.length_a   1.000
_cell.length_b   1.000
_cell.length_c   1.000
_cell.angle_alpha   90.00
_cell.angle_beta   90.00
_cell.angle_gamma   90.00
#
_symmetry.space_group_name_H-M   'P 1'
#
loop_
_entity.id
_entity.type
_entity.pdbx_description
1 polymer ?
#
loop_
_entity_poly.entity_id
_entity_poly.type
_entity_poly.pdbx_seq_one_letter_code
_entity_poly.pdbx_strand_id
1 'polypeptide(L)'
;MADVGWCSGAQATLMLANLMPGPAGEVGPLIAAEGPGLVVTDLSKTYPKSTKPLFTGLSFSMERQGRLALLGRNGQGKSTLIKILGGVLPPSDGTIDWRMSVSWPIGFGGGFQGSLTGIDNVQFLARLYNRPFRDLLDRVDDFAELGAALRQPVKHYSSGMRARLAFGLSLAIEFDSYLIDEVVAVGDARFQKKCEEELFGRRGDRALMMASHDTNLIGRHCDRALIIESGKAKMFDDIEEALDIYTWLRAV
;
A
#
# COMPACT_ATOMS: atom_id res chain seq x y z
N MET A 1 -13.07 8.98 -22.06
CA MET A 1 -14.01 8.58 -21.00
C MET A 1 -13.80 7.09 -20.79
N ALA A 2 -12.94 6.72 -19.83
CA ALA A 2 -12.71 5.33 -19.46
C ALA A 2 -13.51 5.07 -18.18
N ASP A 3 -14.46 4.17 -18.30
CA ASP A 3 -15.35 3.70 -17.24
C ASP A 3 -14.49 2.99 -16.17
N VAL A 4 -14.27 3.64 -15.03
CA VAL A 4 -13.62 3.04 -13.88
C VAL A 4 -14.66 2.17 -13.19
N GLY A 5 -14.73 0.89 -13.61
CA GLY A 5 -15.63 -0.11 -13.06
C GLY A 5 -15.49 -0.21 -11.54
N TRP A 6 -16.53 0.20 -10.82
CA TRP A 6 -16.69 0.06 -9.39
C TRP A 6 -16.75 -1.41 -9.00
N CYS A 7 -15.93 -1.82 -8.05
CA CYS A 7 -15.95 -3.16 -7.48
C CYS A 7 -17.35 -3.52 -6.96
N SER A 8 -17.92 -4.64 -7.44
CA SER A 8 -19.15 -5.23 -6.90
C SER A 8 -18.92 -5.65 -5.43
N GLY A 9 -19.99 -5.68 -4.62
CA GLY A 9 -19.92 -6.03 -3.20
C GLY A 9 -19.20 -7.36 -2.88
N ALA A 10 -19.11 -8.28 -3.85
CA ALA A 10 -18.36 -9.53 -3.73
C ALA A 10 -16.83 -9.30 -3.64
N GLN A 11 -16.29 -8.28 -4.32
CA GLN A 11 -14.86 -7.96 -4.24
C GLN A 11 -14.49 -7.29 -2.91
N ALA A 12 -15.38 -6.48 -2.35
CA ALA A 12 -15.19 -5.93 -1.00
C ALA A 12 -15.17 -7.05 0.05
N THR A 13 -16.00 -8.08 -0.10
CA THR A 13 -16.05 -9.24 0.81
C THR A 13 -14.78 -10.10 0.70
N LEU A 14 -14.23 -10.29 -0.50
CA LEU A 14 -12.96 -11.01 -0.70
C LEU A 14 -11.76 -10.23 -0.12
N MET A 15 -11.75 -8.89 -0.29
CA MET A 15 -10.78 -8.01 0.36
C MET A 15 -10.81 -8.17 1.87
N LEU A 16 -12.01 -8.26 2.46
CA LEU A 16 -12.20 -8.38 3.91
C LEU A 16 -11.69 -9.72 4.44
N ALA A 17 -11.87 -10.80 3.70
CA ALA A 17 -11.43 -12.13 4.12
C ALA A 17 -9.89 -12.28 4.14
N ASN A 18 -9.18 -11.58 3.25
CA ASN A 18 -7.71 -11.62 3.16
C ASN A 18 -7.00 -10.54 4.01
N LEU A 19 -7.75 -9.51 4.47
CA LEU A 19 -7.25 -8.44 5.35
C LEU A 19 -7.50 -8.71 6.84
N MET A 20 -8.22 -9.79 7.17
CA MET A 20 -8.40 -10.16 8.57
C MET A 20 -7.03 -10.58 9.13
N PRO A 21 -6.45 -9.85 10.10
CA PRO A 21 -5.47 -10.48 10.97
C PRO A 21 -6.13 -11.73 11.55
N GLY A 22 -5.39 -12.83 11.65
CA GLY A 22 -5.85 -13.99 12.39
C GLY A 22 -6.45 -13.56 13.74
N PRO A 23 -7.29 -14.36 14.41
CA PRO A 23 -8.12 -13.95 15.55
C PRO A 23 -7.29 -13.08 16.48
N ALA A 24 -7.83 -11.88 16.79
CA ALA A 24 -7.18 -10.89 17.63
C ALA A 24 -6.86 -11.51 18.99
N GLY A 25 -5.71 -12.17 19.06
CA GLY A 25 -5.02 -12.49 20.29
C GLY A 25 -4.48 -11.18 20.84
N GLU A 26 -4.61 -10.99 22.13
CA GLU A 26 -4.01 -9.92 22.93
C GLU A 26 -2.62 -9.61 22.40
N VAL A 27 -2.32 -8.32 22.21
CA VAL A 27 -0.97 -7.84 21.92
C VAL A 27 -0.14 -8.11 23.19
N GLY A 28 0.29 -9.36 23.32
CA GLY A 28 1.35 -9.72 24.25
C GLY A 28 2.66 -9.07 23.79
N PRO A 29 3.66 -8.93 24.67
CA PRO A 29 4.94 -8.32 24.32
C PRO A 29 5.48 -9.05 23.09
N LEU A 30 5.85 -8.28 22.05
CA LEU A 30 6.50 -8.75 20.82
C LEU A 30 7.71 -9.63 21.18
N ILE A 31 7.47 -10.94 21.27
CA ILE A 31 8.56 -11.90 21.17
C ILE A 31 9.09 -11.69 19.75
N ALA A 32 10.32 -11.25 19.63
CA ALA A 32 10.99 -11.07 18.35
C ALA A 32 10.95 -12.42 17.60
N ALA A 33 9.95 -12.59 16.75
CA ALA A 33 9.88 -13.74 15.88
C ALA A 33 11.06 -13.64 14.92
N GLU A 34 12.01 -14.54 15.04
CA GLU A 34 13.18 -14.61 14.17
C GLU A 34 12.74 -14.81 12.72
N GLY A 35 13.44 -14.15 11.78
CA GLY A 35 13.24 -14.31 10.34
C GLY A 35 12.49 -13.14 9.66
N PRO A 36 12.39 -13.20 8.33
CA PRO A 36 11.81 -12.13 7.53
C PRO A 36 10.32 -11.89 7.85
N GLY A 37 9.90 -10.65 7.72
CA GLY A 37 8.51 -10.23 7.92
C GLY A 37 7.60 -10.53 6.73
N LEU A 38 8.19 -10.69 5.54
CA LEU A 38 7.53 -11.09 4.30
C LEU A 38 8.37 -12.14 3.57
N VAL A 39 7.73 -13.20 3.11
CA VAL A 39 8.31 -14.16 2.18
C VAL A 39 7.36 -14.34 1.00
N VAL A 40 7.87 -14.15 -0.21
CA VAL A 40 7.17 -14.37 -1.47
C VAL A 40 7.85 -15.49 -2.22
N THR A 41 7.08 -16.48 -2.68
CA THR A 41 7.59 -17.67 -3.37
C THR A 41 6.82 -17.90 -4.66
N ASP A 42 7.56 -17.95 -5.78
CA ASP A 42 7.10 -18.26 -7.14
C ASP A 42 5.86 -17.48 -7.60
N LEU A 43 5.75 -16.23 -7.14
CA LEU A 43 4.59 -15.38 -7.39
C LEU A 43 4.46 -15.05 -8.87
N SER A 44 3.29 -15.29 -9.44
CA SER A 44 3.00 -15.04 -10.85
C SER A 44 1.69 -14.30 -11.03
N LYS A 45 1.61 -13.47 -12.08
CA LYS A 45 0.39 -12.75 -12.44
C LYS A 45 0.16 -12.72 -13.93
N THR A 46 -1.01 -13.21 -14.33
CA THR A 46 -1.57 -13.09 -15.68
C THR A 46 -2.96 -12.49 -15.59
N TYR A 47 -3.29 -11.51 -16.42
CA TYR A 47 -4.64 -10.94 -16.48
C TYR A 47 -5.54 -11.78 -17.38
N PRO A 48 -6.86 -11.88 -17.09
CA PRO A 48 -7.79 -12.79 -17.78
C PRO A 48 -7.87 -12.66 -19.30
N LYS A 49 -7.50 -11.51 -19.85
CA LYS A 49 -7.52 -11.23 -21.30
C LYS A 49 -6.12 -11.21 -21.93
N SER A 50 -5.08 -11.50 -21.15
CA SER A 50 -3.70 -11.50 -21.63
C SER A 50 -3.22 -12.92 -21.87
N THR A 51 -2.58 -13.14 -23.01
CA THR A 51 -1.88 -14.39 -23.32
C THR A 51 -0.47 -14.43 -22.72
N LYS A 52 0.06 -13.27 -22.29
CA LYS A 52 1.38 -13.16 -21.69
C LYS A 52 1.25 -12.83 -20.22
N PRO A 53 2.02 -13.49 -19.35
CA PRO A 53 2.09 -13.11 -17.94
C PRO A 53 2.70 -11.70 -17.80
N LEU A 54 2.24 -10.98 -16.78
CA LEU A 54 2.84 -9.71 -16.39
C LEU A 54 4.20 -9.94 -15.73
N PHE A 55 4.26 -10.95 -14.85
CA PHE A 55 5.47 -11.51 -14.28
C PHE A 55 5.26 -12.96 -13.86
N THR A 56 6.36 -13.71 -13.74
CA THR A 56 6.35 -15.13 -13.38
C THR A 56 7.47 -15.46 -12.42
N GLY A 57 7.17 -16.33 -11.43
CA GLY A 57 8.18 -16.92 -10.56
C GLY A 57 8.93 -15.91 -9.70
N LEU A 58 8.28 -14.80 -9.27
CA LEU A 58 8.93 -13.84 -8.40
C LEU A 58 9.11 -14.44 -7.01
N SER A 59 10.36 -14.52 -6.54
CA SER A 59 10.69 -14.98 -5.19
C SER A 59 11.62 -13.99 -4.53
N PHE A 60 11.23 -13.50 -3.35
CA PHE A 60 12.01 -12.55 -2.56
C PHE A 60 11.53 -12.52 -1.10
N SER A 61 12.33 -11.91 -0.24
CA SER A 61 11.97 -11.70 1.17
C SER A 61 12.26 -10.27 1.59
N MET A 62 11.56 -9.82 2.63
CA MET A 62 11.78 -8.52 3.26
C MET A 62 11.80 -8.70 4.79
N GLU A 63 12.78 -8.08 5.42
CA GLU A 63 12.91 -8.09 6.87
C GLU A 63 11.80 -7.28 7.55
N ARG A 64 11.58 -7.51 8.86
CA ARG A 64 10.51 -6.85 9.64
C ARG A 64 10.60 -5.33 9.69
N GLN A 65 11.79 -4.78 9.52
CA GLN A 65 12.03 -3.34 9.40
C GLN A 65 12.62 -2.96 8.04
N GLY A 66 12.56 -3.89 7.07
CA GLY A 66 13.10 -3.70 5.73
C GLY A 66 12.39 -2.58 4.97
N ARG A 67 13.16 -1.79 4.25
CA ARG A 67 12.69 -0.68 3.42
C ARG A 67 13.04 -0.95 1.97
N LEU A 68 12.07 -1.51 1.24
CA LEU A 68 12.27 -2.06 -0.10
C LEU A 68 11.66 -1.16 -1.17
N ALA A 69 12.48 -0.70 -2.12
CA ALA A 69 12.02 -0.02 -3.32
C ALA A 69 11.57 -1.03 -4.38
N LEU A 70 10.45 -0.75 -5.06
CA LEU A 70 10.05 -1.44 -6.27
C LEU A 70 10.38 -0.56 -7.48
N LEU A 71 11.34 -1.00 -8.28
CA LEU A 71 11.83 -0.30 -9.45
C LEU A 71 11.46 -1.06 -10.74
N GLY A 72 11.42 -0.36 -11.85
CA GLY A 72 11.11 -0.91 -13.17
C GLY A 72 10.40 0.10 -14.04
N ARG A 73 10.44 -0.09 -15.36
CA ARG A 73 9.77 0.78 -16.32
C ARG A 73 8.24 0.76 -16.14
N ASN A 74 7.54 1.69 -16.79
CA ASN A 74 6.09 1.71 -16.79
C ASN A 74 5.52 0.41 -17.40
N GLY A 75 4.46 -0.12 -16.78
CA GLY A 75 3.82 -1.35 -17.25
C GLY A 75 4.48 -2.65 -16.78
N GLN A 76 5.62 -2.62 -16.10
CA GLN A 76 6.31 -3.84 -15.63
C GLN A 76 5.63 -4.55 -14.44
N GLY A 77 4.59 -3.95 -13.86
CA GLY A 77 3.78 -4.62 -12.84
C GLY A 77 4.02 -4.18 -11.40
N LYS A 78 4.75 -3.09 -11.15
CA LYS A 78 5.00 -2.55 -9.79
C LYS A 78 3.70 -2.34 -9.00
N SER A 79 2.78 -1.55 -9.53
CA SER A 79 1.47 -1.30 -8.89
C SER A 79 0.62 -2.57 -8.75
N THR A 80 0.76 -3.51 -9.68
CA THR A 80 0.09 -4.80 -9.59
C THR A 80 0.66 -5.63 -8.44
N LEU A 81 1.98 -5.67 -8.29
CA LEU A 81 2.63 -6.37 -7.19
C LEU A 81 2.22 -5.78 -5.84
N ILE A 82 2.26 -4.45 -5.69
CA ILE A 82 1.79 -3.76 -4.47
C ILE A 82 0.34 -4.12 -4.14
N LYS A 83 -0.56 -4.14 -5.14
CA LYS A 83 -1.96 -4.53 -4.94
C LYS A 83 -2.12 -6.00 -4.54
N ILE A 84 -1.29 -6.88 -5.07
CA ILE A 84 -1.30 -8.29 -4.70
C ILE A 84 -0.81 -8.46 -3.27
N LEU A 85 0.30 -7.83 -2.90
CA LEU A 85 0.86 -7.88 -1.54
C LEU A 85 -0.09 -7.28 -0.50
N GLY A 86 -0.82 -6.22 -0.86
CA GLY A 86 -1.85 -5.62 -0.02
C GLY A 86 -3.22 -6.32 -0.05
N GLY A 87 -3.32 -7.52 -0.63
CA GLY A 87 -4.57 -8.30 -0.67
C GLY A 87 -5.68 -7.73 -1.56
N VAL A 88 -5.41 -6.66 -2.31
CA VAL A 88 -6.40 -6.00 -3.20
C VAL A 88 -6.65 -6.81 -4.47
N LEU A 89 -5.64 -7.54 -4.93
CA LEU A 89 -5.68 -8.32 -6.15
C LEU A 89 -5.12 -9.73 -5.89
N PRO A 90 -5.82 -10.81 -6.26
CA PRO A 90 -5.25 -12.15 -6.11
C PRO A 90 -4.09 -12.39 -7.09
N PRO A 91 -3.05 -13.14 -6.70
CA PRO A 91 -2.06 -13.64 -7.64
C PRO A 91 -2.69 -14.67 -8.59
N SER A 92 -1.99 -15.04 -9.65
CA SER A 92 -2.37 -16.17 -10.51
C SER A 92 -1.76 -17.48 -10.02
N ASP A 93 -0.59 -17.42 -9.40
CA ASP A 93 0.13 -18.55 -8.81
C ASP A 93 1.16 -18.04 -7.80
N GLY A 94 1.67 -18.95 -6.95
CA GLY A 94 2.66 -18.67 -5.91
C GLY A 94 2.04 -18.31 -4.56
N THR A 95 2.88 -18.05 -3.58
CA THR A 95 2.46 -17.79 -2.19
C THR A 95 3.07 -16.52 -1.63
N ILE A 96 2.32 -15.90 -0.71
CA ILE A 96 2.73 -14.72 0.05
C ILE A 96 2.52 -15.03 1.53
N ASP A 97 3.59 -15.02 2.30
CA ASP A 97 3.58 -15.26 3.74
C ASP A 97 3.96 -13.96 4.45
N TRP A 98 2.96 -13.25 4.97
CA TRP A 98 3.13 -12.10 5.85
C TRP A 98 3.19 -12.56 7.30
N ARG A 99 4.31 -12.30 7.97
CA ARG A 99 4.55 -12.57 9.39
C ARG A 99 4.49 -11.31 10.24
N MET A 100 3.90 -10.27 9.69
CA MET A 100 3.64 -8.96 10.30
C MET A 100 2.38 -8.36 9.67
N SER A 101 1.77 -7.39 10.33
CA SER A 101 0.61 -6.69 9.77
C SER A 101 1.04 -5.79 8.60
N VAL A 102 0.25 -5.79 7.53
CA VAL A 102 0.51 -4.99 6.33
C VAL A 102 -0.66 -4.08 6.01
N SER A 103 -0.37 -2.86 5.57
CA SER A 103 -1.40 -1.96 5.08
C SER A 103 -1.91 -2.40 3.70
N TRP A 104 -3.13 -1.99 3.34
CA TRP A 104 -3.44 -1.87 1.92
C TRP A 104 -2.58 -0.75 1.29
N PRO A 105 -2.49 -0.66 -0.06
CA PRO A 105 -1.74 0.41 -0.70
C PRO A 105 -2.21 1.79 -0.22
N ILE A 106 -1.28 2.60 0.33
CA ILE A 106 -1.61 3.92 0.89
C ILE A 106 -2.23 4.81 -0.18
N GLY A 107 -3.29 5.54 0.19
CA GLY A 107 -4.02 6.40 -0.74
C GLY A 107 -4.92 5.64 -1.73
N PHE A 108 -5.00 4.32 -1.65
CA PHE A 108 -5.88 3.54 -2.50
C PHE A 108 -7.36 3.81 -2.18
N GLY A 109 -8.03 4.50 -3.09
CA GLY A 109 -9.43 4.91 -2.93
C GLY A 109 -10.47 3.79 -3.08
N GLY A 110 -10.05 2.56 -3.35
CA GLY A 110 -10.95 1.40 -3.51
C GLY A 110 -11.44 0.77 -2.20
N GLY A 111 -10.92 1.21 -1.07
CA GLY A 111 -11.27 0.66 0.25
C GLY A 111 -12.49 1.32 0.91
N PHE A 112 -13.09 2.34 0.31
CA PHE A 112 -14.26 3.01 0.89
C PHE A 112 -15.45 3.11 -0.06
N GLN A 113 -16.63 3.13 0.53
CA GLN A 113 -17.89 3.16 -0.19
C GLN A 113 -18.30 4.61 -0.51
N GLY A 114 -18.33 4.96 -1.78
CA GLY A 114 -18.61 6.34 -2.21
C GLY A 114 -20.01 6.84 -1.86
N SER A 115 -21.00 5.96 -1.68
CA SER A 115 -22.36 6.31 -1.26
C SER A 115 -22.46 6.63 0.24
N LEU A 116 -21.50 6.19 1.04
CA LEU A 116 -21.40 6.47 2.46
C LEU A 116 -20.71 7.82 2.71
N THR A 117 -20.95 8.41 3.86
CA THR A 117 -20.22 9.61 4.32
C THR A 117 -18.79 9.27 4.71
N GLY A 118 -17.90 10.27 4.83
CA GLY A 118 -16.57 10.06 5.39
C GLY A 118 -16.63 9.43 6.79
N ILE A 119 -17.56 9.92 7.64
CA ILE A 119 -17.78 9.38 8.98
C ILE A 119 -18.20 7.91 8.96
N ASP A 120 -19.12 7.51 8.06
CA ASP A 120 -19.54 6.11 7.95
C ASP A 120 -18.40 5.20 7.52
N ASN A 121 -17.52 5.67 6.63
CA ASN A 121 -16.31 4.95 6.23
C ASN A 121 -15.33 4.78 7.40
N VAL A 122 -15.13 5.82 8.22
CA VAL A 122 -14.35 5.71 9.47
C VAL A 122 -14.97 4.70 10.43
N GLN A 123 -16.30 4.75 10.60
CA GLN A 123 -17.01 3.82 11.49
C GLN A 123 -16.90 2.37 11.01
N PHE A 124 -16.94 2.16 9.70
CA PHE A 124 -16.72 0.84 9.11
C PHE A 124 -15.32 0.31 9.43
N LEU A 125 -14.27 1.12 9.24
CA LEU A 125 -12.90 0.74 9.58
C LEU A 125 -12.72 0.51 11.10
N ALA A 126 -13.32 1.35 11.93
CA ALA A 126 -13.28 1.18 13.38
C ALA A 126 -13.80 -0.20 13.81
N ARG A 127 -14.91 -0.63 13.22
CA ARG A 127 -15.49 -1.96 13.47
C ARG A 127 -14.62 -3.08 12.91
N LEU A 128 -14.11 -2.91 11.69
CA LEU A 128 -13.28 -3.91 11.00
C LEU A 128 -11.99 -4.21 11.77
N TYR A 129 -11.33 -3.16 12.29
CA TYR A 129 -10.06 -3.28 13.01
C TYR A 129 -10.23 -3.28 14.54
N ASN A 130 -11.48 -3.40 15.04
CA ASN A 130 -11.81 -3.39 16.47
C ASN A 130 -11.14 -2.23 17.22
N ARG A 131 -11.28 -1.00 16.68
CA ARG A 131 -10.74 0.22 17.25
C ARG A 131 -11.84 1.15 17.74
N PRO A 132 -11.62 1.96 18.79
CA PRO A 132 -12.57 2.96 19.24
C PRO A 132 -12.88 3.96 18.10
N PHE A 133 -14.17 4.10 17.78
CA PHE A 133 -14.60 4.94 16.66
C PHE A 133 -14.17 6.40 16.83
N ARG A 134 -14.29 6.96 18.05
CA ARG A 134 -13.94 8.37 18.30
C ARG A 134 -12.47 8.64 18.05
N ASP A 135 -11.60 7.81 18.58
CA ASP A 135 -10.15 7.96 18.42
C ASP A 135 -9.76 7.89 16.93
N LEU A 136 -10.41 6.97 16.18
CA LEU A 136 -10.14 6.84 14.75
C LEU A 136 -10.66 8.04 13.96
N LEU A 137 -11.85 8.55 14.31
CA LEU A 137 -12.43 9.73 13.68
C LEU A 137 -11.56 10.97 13.92
N ASP A 138 -11.11 11.19 15.14
CA ASP A 138 -10.25 12.32 15.48
C ASP A 138 -8.93 12.27 14.69
N ARG A 139 -8.30 11.10 14.59
CA ARG A 139 -7.08 10.92 13.78
C ARG A 139 -7.32 11.18 12.29
N VAL A 140 -8.43 10.70 11.75
CA VAL A 140 -8.77 10.92 10.33
C VAL A 140 -9.07 12.38 10.06
N ASP A 141 -9.84 13.06 10.91
CA ASP A 141 -10.20 14.46 10.72
C ASP A 141 -8.98 15.38 10.85
N ASP A 142 -8.14 15.16 11.86
CA ASP A 142 -6.86 15.87 12.04
C ASP A 142 -5.94 15.73 10.82
N PHE A 143 -5.86 14.52 10.25
CA PHE A 143 -4.99 14.29 9.12
C PHE A 143 -5.58 14.81 7.81
N ALA A 144 -6.82 14.43 7.49
CA ALA A 144 -7.45 14.74 6.21
C ALA A 144 -7.91 16.21 6.09
N GLU A 145 -8.12 16.89 7.22
CA GLU A 145 -8.56 18.29 7.29
C GLU A 145 -9.85 18.54 6.48
N LEU A 146 -10.81 17.62 6.58
CA LEU A 146 -12.07 17.67 5.83
C LEU A 146 -13.22 18.30 6.63
N GLY A 147 -13.14 18.30 7.97
CA GLY A 147 -14.11 18.95 8.85
C GLY A 147 -15.57 18.59 8.52
N ALA A 148 -16.40 19.58 8.26
CA ALA A 148 -17.82 19.38 7.97
C ALA A 148 -18.08 18.48 6.73
N ALA A 149 -17.14 18.40 5.80
CA ALA A 149 -17.27 17.56 4.60
C ALA A 149 -17.30 16.07 4.94
N LEU A 150 -16.73 15.64 6.06
CA LEU A 150 -16.83 14.25 6.53
C LEU A 150 -18.27 13.76 6.69
N ARG A 151 -19.24 14.67 6.87
CA ARG A 151 -20.67 14.35 6.98
C ARG A 151 -21.36 14.17 5.62
N GLN A 152 -20.67 14.46 4.52
CA GLN A 152 -21.23 14.32 3.17
C GLN A 152 -20.82 12.97 2.55
N PRO A 153 -21.63 12.41 1.63
CA PRO A 153 -21.27 11.23 0.86
C PRO A 153 -19.98 11.45 0.07
N VAL A 154 -19.07 10.47 0.11
CA VAL A 154 -17.75 10.56 -0.53
C VAL A 154 -17.82 10.75 -2.05
N LYS A 155 -18.92 10.31 -2.69
CA LYS A 155 -19.17 10.54 -4.13
C LYS A 155 -19.21 12.03 -4.50
N HIS A 156 -19.51 12.92 -3.55
CA HIS A 156 -19.54 14.37 -3.77
C HIS A 156 -18.19 15.07 -3.50
N TYR A 157 -17.19 14.33 -3.04
CA TYR A 157 -15.87 14.88 -2.79
C TYR A 157 -15.14 15.19 -4.10
N SER A 158 -14.33 16.25 -4.09
CA SER A 158 -13.33 16.48 -5.13
C SER A 158 -12.28 15.35 -5.12
N SER A 159 -11.47 15.25 -6.18
CA SER A 159 -10.36 14.29 -6.22
C SER A 159 -9.39 14.47 -5.06
N GLY A 160 -9.05 15.74 -4.73
CA GLY A 160 -8.19 16.06 -3.58
C GLY A 160 -8.81 15.65 -2.24
N MET A 161 -10.10 15.92 -2.00
CA MET A 161 -10.79 15.49 -0.79
C MET A 161 -10.84 13.97 -0.65
N ARG A 162 -11.10 13.25 -1.75
CA ARG A 162 -11.05 11.78 -1.75
C ARG A 162 -9.67 11.26 -1.39
N ALA A 163 -8.64 11.85 -1.95
CA ALA A 163 -7.28 11.48 -1.65
C ALA A 163 -6.90 11.77 -0.18
N ARG A 164 -7.26 12.94 0.35
CA ARG A 164 -7.05 13.28 1.77
C ARG A 164 -7.75 12.26 2.69
N LEU A 165 -9.00 11.89 2.39
CA LEU A 165 -9.72 10.86 3.13
C LEU A 165 -9.02 9.50 3.03
N ALA A 166 -8.61 9.08 1.82
CA ALA A 166 -7.93 7.81 1.59
C ALA A 166 -6.64 7.70 2.41
N PHE A 167 -5.82 8.75 2.41
CA PHE A 167 -4.62 8.82 3.23
C PHE A 167 -4.95 8.80 4.72
N GLY A 168 -5.89 9.64 5.17
CA GLY A 168 -6.31 9.70 6.57
C GLY A 168 -6.76 8.35 7.09
N LEU A 169 -7.60 7.64 6.33
CA LEU A 169 -8.05 6.30 6.68
C LEU A 169 -6.89 5.29 6.72
N SER A 170 -5.97 5.35 5.74
CA SER A 170 -4.83 4.43 5.67
C SER A 170 -3.85 4.64 6.82
N LEU A 171 -3.67 5.88 7.29
CA LEU A 171 -2.73 6.21 8.36
C LEU A 171 -3.37 6.19 9.76
N ALA A 172 -4.69 6.18 9.85
CA ALA A 172 -5.38 6.07 11.13
C ALA A 172 -5.24 4.69 11.78
N ILE A 173 -5.03 3.65 10.96
CA ILE A 173 -4.70 2.30 11.41
C ILE A 173 -3.18 2.15 11.44
N GLU A 174 -2.66 1.53 12.49
CA GLU A 174 -1.24 1.25 12.61
C GLU A 174 -0.91 -0.16 12.13
N PHE A 175 0.07 -0.25 11.23
CA PHE A 175 0.59 -1.49 10.67
C PHE A 175 2.09 -1.60 10.94
N ASP A 176 2.61 -2.83 10.88
CA ASP A 176 4.05 -3.07 10.95
C ASP A 176 4.73 -2.78 9.61
N SER A 177 3.99 -2.86 8.50
CA SER A 177 4.49 -2.60 7.14
C SER A 177 3.52 -1.75 6.34
N TYR A 178 4.06 -0.81 5.56
CA TYR A 178 3.31 0.10 4.69
C TYR A 178 3.64 -0.13 3.21
N LEU A 179 2.58 -0.19 2.39
CA LEU A 179 2.69 -0.34 0.94
C LEU A 179 2.37 0.99 0.26
N ILE A 180 3.31 1.53 -0.52
CA ILE A 180 3.18 2.83 -1.20
C ILE A 180 3.29 2.65 -2.72
N ASP A 181 2.26 3.07 -3.46
CA ASP A 181 2.19 3.01 -4.92
C ASP A 181 2.07 4.44 -5.49
N GLU A 182 3.17 5.09 -5.77
CA GLU A 182 3.31 6.43 -6.40
C GLU A 182 2.55 7.61 -5.77
N VAL A 183 1.79 7.42 -4.70
CA VAL A 183 0.71 8.29 -4.26
C VAL A 183 1.13 9.39 -3.28
N VAL A 184 2.42 9.59 -2.97
CA VAL A 184 2.84 10.67 -2.06
C VAL A 184 2.64 12.08 -2.67
N ALA A 185 2.38 12.16 -3.98
CA ALA A 185 2.18 13.41 -4.71
C ALA A 185 0.71 13.91 -4.75
N VAL A 186 -0.13 13.52 -3.77
CA VAL A 186 -1.55 13.90 -3.76
C VAL A 186 -1.79 15.13 -2.90
N GLY A 187 -2.62 16.05 -3.40
CA GLY A 187 -2.98 17.27 -2.70
C GLY A 187 -2.05 18.44 -3.02
N ASP A 188 -2.11 19.48 -2.19
CA ASP A 188 -1.19 20.61 -2.25
C ASP A 188 0.16 20.29 -1.56
N ALA A 189 1.16 21.15 -1.74
CA ALA A 189 2.51 20.95 -1.19
C ALA A 189 2.51 20.81 0.34
N ARG A 190 1.60 21.47 1.06
CA ARG A 190 1.46 21.36 2.51
C ARG A 190 0.99 19.95 2.91
N PHE A 191 0.00 19.42 2.19
CA PHE A 191 -0.52 18.09 2.46
C PHE A 191 0.50 17.00 2.08
N GLN A 192 1.23 17.18 0.97
CA GLN A 192 2.33 16.27 0.59
C GLN A 192 3.38 16.18 1.69
N LYS A 193 3.83 17.32 2.22
CA LYS A 193 4.77 17.37 3.34
C LYS A 193 4.23 16.65 4.57
N LYS A 194 2.94 16.82 4.90
CA LYS A 194 2.28 16.13 6.00
C LYS A 194 2.28 14.59 5.80
N CYS A 195 2.03 14.13 4.57
CA CYS A 195 2.11 12.70 4.22
C CYS A 195 3.54 12.15 4.41
N GLU A 196 4.56 12.89 3.95
CA GLU A 196 5.95 12.50 4.10
C GLU A 196 6.36 12.44 5.58
N GLU A 197 6.01 13.42 6.38
CA GLU A 197 6.28 13.45 7.82
C GLU A 197 5.61 12.28 8.55
N GLU A 198 4.39 11.91 8.17
CA GLU A 198 3.68 10.77 8.77
C GLU A 198 4.27 9.43 8.37
N LEU A 199 4.63 9.25 7.09
CA LEU A 199 5.13 7.97 6.56
C LEU A 199 6.60 7.74 6.89
N PHE A 200 7.43 8.77 6.74
CA PHE A 200 8.87 8.62 6.85
C PHE A 200 9.46 9.18 8.14
N GLY A 201 8.76 10.11 8.79
CA GLY A 201 9.12 10.63 10.09
C GLY A 201 8.57 9.77 11.22
N ARG A 202 7.25 9.83 11.45
CA ARG A 202 6.63 9.14 12.59
C ARG A 202 6.64 7.62 12.49
N ARG A 203 6.64 7.06 11.26
CA ARG A 203 6.69 5.62 10.98
C ARG A 203 8.01 5.18 10.38
N GLY A 204 9.08 5.95 10.63
CA GLY A 204 10.40 5.68 10.09
C GLY A 204 11.02 4.34 10.53
N ASP A 205 10.52 3.78 11.63
CA ASP A 205 10.91 2.48 12.19
C ASP A 205 10.11 1.29 11.63
N ARG A 206 9.08 1.56 10.81
CA ARG A 206 8.23 0.52 10.23
C ARG A 206 8.78 0.02 8.90
N ALA A 207 8.45 -1.23 8.59
CA ALA A 207 8.76 -1.77 7.27
C ALA A 207 8.02 -1.00 6.17
N LEU A 208 8.67 -0.87 5.01
CA LEU A 208 8.15 -0.09 3.90
C LEU A 208 8.43 -0.80 2.57
N MET A 209 7.41 -0.89 1.73
CA MET A 209 7.60 -1.23 0.32
C MET A 209 7.05 -0.09 -0.54
N MET A 210 7.90 0.52 -1.37
CA MET A 210 7.54 1.72 -2.12
C MET A 210 7.87 1.60 -3.60
N ALA A 211 6.87 1.85 -4.45
CA ALA A 211 7.07 2.15 -5.86
C ALA A 211 7.00 3.67 -6.05
N SER A 212 8.03 4.27 -6.61
CA SER A 212 8.06 5.69 -6.96
C SER A 212 8.96 5.93 -8.18
N HIS A 213 8.70 7.03 -8.87
CA HIS A 213 9.60 7.54 -9.92
C HIS A 213 10.59 8.58 -9.40
N ASP A 214 10.43 9.04 -8.18
CA ASP A 214 11.37 9.95 -7.51
C ASP A 214 12.52 9.15 -6.88
N THR A 215 13.63 9.12 -7.60
CA THR A 215 14.85 8.42 -7.16
C THR A 215 15.47 9.03 -5.91
N ASN A 216 15.28 10.33 -5.67
CA ASN A 216 15.77 10.98 -4.45
C ASN A 216 14.97 10.53 -3.22
N LEU A 217 13.64 10.39 -3.37
CA LEU A 217 12.79 9.89 -2.31
C LEU A 217 13.15 8.43 -1.97
N ILE A 218 13.36 7.61 -3.00
CA ILE A 218 13.77 6.21 -2.84
C ILE A 218 15.12 6.11 -2.13
N GLY A 219 16.15 6.83 -2.60
CA GLY A 219 17.49 6.77 -2.01
C GLY A 219 17.55 7.24 -0.55
N ARG A 220 16.63 8.12 -0.14
CA ARG A 220 16.54 8.57 1.26
C ARG A 220 15.81 7.60 2.19
N HIS A 221 14.93 6.76 1.66
CA HIS A 221 13.98 6.00 2.48
C HIS A 221 13.98 4.50 2.25
N CYS A 222 14.75 3.98 1.29
CA CYS A 222 14.88 2.55 1.05
C CYS A 222 16.34 2.14 1.10
N ASP A 223 16.58 0.93 1.61
CA ASP A 223 17.93 0.36 1.74
C ASP A 223 18.21 -0.63 0.62
N ARG A 224 17.18 -1.29 0.11
CA ARG A 224 17.22 -2.36 -0.87
C ARG A 224 16.22 -2.09 -1.99
N ALA A 225 16.41 -2.74 -3.14
CA ALA A 225 15.46 -2.63 -4.25
C ALA A 225 15.16 -3.97 -4.91
N LEU A 226 13.91 -4.11 -5.36
CA LEU A 226 13.47 -5.14 -6.28
C LEU A 226 13.22 -4.51 -7.65
N ILE A 227 14.07 -4.80 -8.62
CA ILE A 227 13.89 -4.34 -10.01
C ILE A 227 13.06 -5.37 -10.76
N ILE A 228 11.93 -4.92 -11.32
CA ILE A 228 11.06 -5.75 -12.17
C ILE A 228 11.25 -5.31 -13.61
N GLU A 229 11.71 -6.24 -14.47
CA GLU A 229 11.90 -5.99 -15.88
C GLU A 229 11.58 -7.25 -16.69
N SER A 230 10.82 -7.10 -17.77
CA SER A 230 10.46 -8.18 -18.70
C SER A 230 9.86 -9.41 -18.00
N GLY A 231 9.03 -9.18 -16.98
CA GLY A 231 8.32 -10.23 -16.24
C GLY A 231 9.16 -11.01 -15.23
N LYS A 232 10.40 -10.60 -14.99
CA LYS A 232 11.29 -11.15 -13.95
C LYS A 232 11.66 -10.08 -12.95
N ALA A 233 12.10 -10.51 -11.76
CA ALA A 233 12.58 -9.57 -10.75
C ALA A 233 13.96 -9.99 -10.24
N LYS A 234 14.77 -8.98 -9.88
CA LYS A 234 16.06 -9.17 -9.23
C LYS A 234 16.14 -8.26 -8.00
N MET A 235 16.55 -8.86 -6.88
CA MET A 235 16.82 -8.14 -5.64
C MET A 235 18.22 -7.54 -5.68
N PHE A 236 18.34 -6.33 -5.18
CA PHE A 236 19.58 -5.60 -4.95
C PHE A 236 19.66 -5.21 -3.48
N ASP A 237 20.76 -5.52 -2.83
CA ASP A 237 21.01 -5.22 -1.42
C ASP A 237 21.60 -3.81 -1.23
N ASP A 238 22.05 -3.18 -2.31
CA ASP A 238 22.55 -1.81 -2.38
C ASP A 238 21.58 -0.96 -3.20
N ILE A 239 21.04 0.08 -2.57
CA ILE A 239 20.08 0.97 -3.21
C ILE A 239 20.71 1.87 -4.27
N GLU A 240 21.96 2.27 -4.09
CA GLU A 240 22.66 3.14 -5.05
C GLU A 240 22.94 2.38 -6.36
N GLU A 241 23.44 1.13 -6.26
CA GLU A 241 23.60 0.25 -7.43
C GLU A 241 22.28 0.05 -8.16
N ALA A 242 21.21 -0.18 -7.42
CA ALA A 242 19.88 -0.38 -8.00
C ALA A 242 19.37 0.86 -8.72
N LEU A 243 19.59 2.04 -8.18
CA LEU A 243 19.18 3.32 -8.78
C LEU A 243 19.97 3.64 -10.05
N ASP A 244 21.25 3.34 -10.09
CA ASP A 244 22.08 3.48 -11.30
C ASP A 244 21.56 2.59 -12.44
N ILE A 245 21.31 1.30 -12.13
CA ILE A 245 20.74 0.36 -13.09
C ILE A 245 19.35 0.81 -13.56
N TYR A 246 18.50 1.26 -12.62
CA TYR A 246 17.17 1.75 -12.96
C TYR A 246 17.21 2.99 -13.85
N THR A 247 18.12 3.91 -13.58
CA THR A 247 18.32 5.11 -14.41
C THR A 247 18.74 4.75 -15.83
N TRP A 248 19.67 3.80 -15.96
CA TRP A 248 20.07 3.26 -17.26
C TRP A 248 18.90 2.60 -18.00
N LEU A 249 18.11 1.75 -17.33
CA LEU A 249 16.94 1.08 -17.91
C LEU A 249 15.88 2.06 -18.42
N ARG A 250 15.79 3.26 -17.85
CA ARG A 250 14.85 4.31 -18.30
C ARG A 250 15.36 5.09 -19.52
N ALA A 251 16.66 5.11 -19.74
CA ALA A 251 17.29 5.85 -20.84
C ALA A 251 17.28 5.05 -22.17
N VAL A 252 17.11 3.73 -22.10
CA VAL A 252 17.06 2.81 -23.25
C VAL A 252 15.60 2.54 -23.64
#